data_2c22157981cc160b1f998de4a23d7c34
#
_entry.id   2c22157981cc160b1f998de4a23d7c34
#
_cell.length_a   1.000
_cell.length_b   1.000
_cell.length_c   1.000
_cell.angle_alpha   90.00
_cell.angle_beta   90.00
_cell.angle_gamma   90.00
#
_symmetry.space_group_name_H-M   'P 1'
#
loop_
_entity.id
_entity.type
_entity.pdbx_description
1 polymer ?
#
loop_
_entity_poly.entity_id
_entity_poly.type
_entity_poly.pdbx_seq_one_letter_code
_entity_poly.pdbx_strand_id
1 'polypeptide(L)'
;MSEHDEQVALFDWAKLYGREEPRLLRMFAIPNQGGQGKGAIIRGRKMVREGLKKGVPDIFLPVITDEFGGLFIEMKAKNGRLGQEQLDTLNELSEGGYLCGVCYSFDQAKKLIMDYLNSELDLSNPEDVQFNYLSS
;
A
#
# COMPACT_ATOMS: atom_id res chain seq x y z
N MET A 1 -2.74 16.85 -7.03
CA MET A 1 -3.44 16.37 -5.82
C MET A 1 -2.43 15.91 -4.79
N SER A 2 -2.74 16.02 -3.52
CA SER A 2 -1.89 15.52 -2.46
C SER A 2 -1.95 13.99 -2.38
N GLU A 3 -0.99 13.41 -1.69
CA GLU A 3 -1.00 11.98 -1.35
C GLU A 3 -2.31 11.56 -0.68
N HIS A 4 -2.80 12.39 0.25
CA HIS A 4 -4.08 12.15 0.91
C HIS A 4 -5.24 12.14 -0.08
N ASP A 5 -5.30 13.12 -0.99
CA ASP A 5 -6.37 13.21 -1.99
C ASP A 5 -6.37 12.00 -2.92
N GLU A 6 -5.20 11.53 -3.32
CA GLU A 6 -5.07 10.36 -4.18
C GLU A 6 -5.57 9.10 -3.46
N GLN A 7 -5.28 8.98 -2.17
CA GLN A 7 -5.74 7.85 -1.39
C GLN A 7 -7.25 7.88 -1.19
N VAL A 8 -7.82 9.05 -0.92
CA VAL A 8 -9.28 9.21 -0.80
C VAL A 8 -9.95 8.80 -2.11
N ALA A 9 -9.43 9.27 -3.25
CA ALA A 9 -9.96 8.90 -4.56
C ALA A 9 -9.94 7.38 -4.77
N LEU A 10 -8.88 6.72 -4.32
CA LEU A 10 -8.74 5.27 -4.45
C LEU A 10 -9.83 4.53 -3.66
N PHE A 11 -10.08 4.94 -2.42
CA PHE A 11 -11.10 4.29 -1.59
C PHE A 11 -12.52 4.63 -2.06
N ASP A 12 -12.76 5.84 -2.58
CA ASP A 12 -14.04 6.17 -3.20
C ASP A 12 -14.31 5.29 -4.42
N TRP A 13 -13.31 5.12 -5.27
CA TRP A 13 -13.41 4.21 -6.42
C TRP A 13 -13.68 2.78 -5.98
N ALA A 14 -12.95 2.28 -5.00
CA ALA A 14 -13.09 0.91 -4.52
C ALA A 14 -14.50 0.67 -3.96
N LYS A 15 -15.06 1.64 -3.29
CA LYS A 15 -16.42 1.55 -2.75
C LYS A 15 -17.45 1.45 -3.86
N LEU A 16 -17.31 2.25 -4.91
CA LEU A 16 -18.23 2.25 -6.04
C LEU A 16 -18.06 1.00 -6.90
N TYR A 17 -16.85 0.71 -7.32
CA TYR A 17 -16.57 -0.43 -8.19
C TYR A 17 -16.67 -1.77 -7.45
N GLY A 18 -16.65 -1.74 -6.14
CA GLY A 18 -16.83 -2.93 -5.30
C GLY A 18 -18.19 -3.61 -5.49
N ARG A 19 -19.15 -2.93 -6.09
CA ARG A 19 -20.42 -3.54 -6.47
C ARG A 19 -20.24 -4.58 -7.55
N GLU A 20 -19.31 -4.36 -8.45
CA GLU A 20 -18.98 -5.27 -9.56
C GLU A 20 -17.84 -6.22 -9.20
N GLU A 21 -16.88 -5.75 -8.39
CA GLU A 21 -15.73 -6.54 -7.93
C GLU A 21 -15.69 -6.51 -6.39
N PRO A 22 -16.42 -7.41 -5.72
CA PRO A 22 -16.53 -7.37 -4.24
C PRO A 22 -15.20 -7.51 -3.48
N ARG A 23 -14.18 -8.08 -4.09
CA ARG A 23 -12.86 -8.23 -3.44
C ARG A 23 -12.24 -6.87 -3.10
N LEU A 24 -12.60 -5.81 -3.83
CA LEU A 24 -12.14 -4.46 -3.53
C LEU A 24 -12.62 -3.96 -2.18
N LEU A 25 -13.76 -4.46 -1.71
CA LEU A 25 -14.32 -4.04 -0.43
C LEU A 25 -13.53 -4.57 0.77
N ARG A 26 -12.59 -5.48 0.54
CA ARG A 26 -11.68 -5.98 1.59
C ARG A 26 -10.54 -5.02 1.89
N MET A 27 -10.26 -4.10 0.97
CA MET A 27 -9.14 -3.16 1.10
C MET A 27 -9.35 -2.21 2.28
N PHE A 28 -8.27 -1.95 3.01
CA PHE A 28 -8.32 -1.00 4.13
C PHE A 28 -7.00 -0.24 4.27
N ALA A 29 -7.11 0.91 4.93
CA ALA A 29 -5.94 1.72 5.23
C ALA A 29 -5.31 1.28 6.56
N ILE A 30 -3.99 1.40 6.63
CA ILE A 30 -3.23 1.09 7.84
C ILE A 30 -2.84 2.43 8.47
N PRO A 31 -3.23 2.70 9.72
CA PRO A 31 -2.89 3.97 10.36
C PRO A 31 -1.38 4.06 10.56
N ASN A 32 -0.87 5.27 10.38
CA ASN A 32 0.53 5.57 10.66
C ASN A 32 0.63 6.49 11.87
N GLN A 33 1.86 6.80 12.31
CA GLN A 33 2.12 7.66 13.46
C GLN A 33 1.99 9.14 13.09
N GLY A 34 0.96 9.50 12.31
CA GLY A 34 0.79 10.86 11.85
C GLY A 34 0.41 11.83 12.95
N GLY A 35 0.69 13.10 12.70
CA GLY A 35 0.32 14.20 13.55
C GLY A 35 1.52 14.97 14.07
N GLN A 36 1.23 16.15 14.63
CA GLN A 36 2.26 17.05 15.14
C GLN A 36 1.96 17.45 16.57
N GLY A 37 3.00 17.86 17.29
CA GLY A 37 2.89 18.34 18.64
C GLY A 37 3.00 17.25 19.70
N LYS A 38 2.94 17.69 20.96
CA LYS A 38 3.17 16.84 22.11
C LYS A 38 2.13 15.72 22.24
N GLY A 39 0.88 16.06 21.99
CA GLY A 39 -0.20 15.08 22.05
C GLY A 39 -0.07 14.00 20.99
N ALA A 40 0.39 14.37 19.79
CA ALA A 40 0.64 13.40 18.72
C ALA A 40 1.79 12.45 19.07
N ILE A 41 2.84 12.95 19.71
CA ILE A 41 3.96 12.13 20.17
C ILE A 41 3.50 11.10 21.20
N ILE A 42 2.68 11.52 22.15
CA ILE A 42 2.16 10.63 23.20
C ILE A 42 1.26 9.56 22.60
N ARG A 43 0.36 9.95 21.69
CA ARG A 43 -0.50 9.00 20.98
C ARG A 43 0.32 8.01 20.17
N GLY A 44 1.36 8.49 19.49
CA GLY A 44 2.24 7.63 18.71
C GLY A 44 2.97 6.60 19.56
N ARG A 45 3.47 7.01 20.70
CA ARG A 45 4.13 6.09 21.64
C ARG A 45 3.16 5.03 22.17
N LYS A 46 1.94 5.42 22.49
CA LYS A 46 0.91 4.49 22.93
C LYS A 46 0.59 3.49 21.83
N MET A 47 0.41 3.97 20.61
CA MET A 47 0.10 3.12 19.46
C MET A 47 1.23 2.13 19.16
N VAL A 48 2.49 2.54 19.31
CA VAL A 48 3.64 1.63 19.13
C VAL A 48 3.60 0.50 20.15
N ARG A 49 3.28 0.82 21.42
CA ARG A 49 3.13 -0.22 22.44
C ARG A 49 1.98 -1.18 22.12
N GLU A 50 0.98 -0.72 21.40
CA GLU A 50 -0.15 -1.52 20.96
C GLU A 50 0.14 -2.27 19.64
N GLY A 51 1.36 -2.15 19.10
CA GLY A 51 1.78 -2.88 17.92
C GLY A 51 1.94 -2.08 16.64
N LEU A 52 1.72 -0.78 16.69
CA LEU A 52 1.94 0.06 15.50
C LEU A 52 3.43 0.12 15.20
N LYS A 53 3.79 -0.09 13.94
CA LYS A 53 5.18 -0.05 13.48
C LYS A 53 5.37 1.06 12.46
N LYS A 54 6.53 1.72 12.52
CA LYS A 54 6.94 2.68 11.50
C LYS A 54 7.27 1.93 10.21
N GLY A 55 7.03 2.60 9.09
CA GLY A 55 7.43 2.09 7.79
C GLY A 55 6.47 1.09 7.18
N VAL A 56 5.38 0.74 7.86
CA VAL A 56 4.37 -0.15 7.29
C VAL A 56 3.64 0.60 6.16
N PRO A 57 3.35 -0.08 5.03
CA PRO A 57 2.61 0.56 3.93
C PRO A 57 1.24 1.10 4.34
N ASP A 58 0.73 2.05 3.56
CA ASP A 58 -0.50 2.76 3.87
C ASP A 58 -1.76 1.91 3.72
N ILE A 59 -1.74 0.93 2.83
CA ILE A 59 -2.95 0.21 2.39
C ILE A 59 -2.65 -1.28 2.26
N PHE A 60 -3.63 -2.10 2.63
CA PHE A 60 -3.56 -3.54 2.42
C PHE A 60 -4.83 -4.05 1.74
N LEU A 61 -4.65 -4.86 0.71
CA LEU A 61 -5.72 -5.60 0.04
C LEU A 61 -5.54 -7.09 0.36
N PRO A 62 -6.33 -7.64 1.31
CA PRO A 62 -6.19 -9.04 1.74
C PRO A 62 -6.89 -10.00 0.77
N VAL A 63 -6.33 -10.15 -0.40
CA VAL A 63 -6.79 -11.08 -1.42
C VAL A 63 -5.63 -11.98 -1.82
N ILE A 64 -5.79 -13.28 -1.59
CA ILE A 64 -4.78 -14.27 -1.94
C ILE A 64 -4.91 -14.59 -3.42
N THR A 65 -3.78 -14.64 -4.12
CA THR A 65 -3.70 -15.10 -5.51
C THR A 65 -2.80 -16.34 -5.56
N ASP A 66 -2.62 -16.91 -6.73
CA ASP A 66 -1.72 -18.06 -6.88
C ASP A 66 -0.27 -17.70 -6.56
N GLU A 67 0.10 -16.44 -6.69
CA GLU A 67 1.48 -15.99 -6.53
C GLU A 67 1.74 -15.24 -5.23
N PHE A 68 0.71 -14.60 -4.66
CA PHE A 68 0.89 -13.69 -3.52
C PHE A 68 -0.17 -13.87 -2.45
N GLY A 69 0.23 -13.61 -1.20
CA GLY A 69 -0.66 -13.67 -0.04
C GLY A 69 -1.52 -12.42 0.16
N GLY A 70 -1.26 -11.37 -0.58
CA GLY A 70 -1.97 -10.10 -0.48
C GLY A 70 -1.17 -8.99 -1.15
N LEU A 71 -1.76 -7.81 -1.24
CA LEU A 71 -1.14 -6.64 -1.87
C LEU A 71 -1.05 -5.50 -0.87
N PHE A 72 0.17 -5.02 -0.62
CA PHE A 72 0.41 -3.80 0.14
C PHE A 72 0.73 -2.66 -0.80
N ILE A 73 0.20 -1.48 -0.52
CA ILE A 73 0.46 -0.28 -1.31
C ILE A 73 0.93 0.85 -0.40
N GLU A 74 2.04 1.46 -0.78
CA GLU A 74 2.53 2.69 -0.19
C GLU A 74 2.20 3.83 -1.15
N MET A 75 1.43 4.82 -0.68
CA MET A 75 1.10 5.99 -1.48
C MET A 75 2.14 7.08 -1.24
N LYS A 76 2.64 7.66 -2.31
CA LYS A 76 3.61 8.76 -2.24
C LYS A 76 3.14 9.93 -3.10
N ALA A 77 3.43 11.14 -2.64
CA ALA A 77 3.24 12.32 -3.47
C ALA A 77 4.23 12.29 -4.64
N LYS A 78 3.89 12.99 -5.70
CA LYS A 78 4.79 13.16 -6.84
C LYS A 78 6.15 13.65 -6.34
N ASN A 79 7.22 13.00 -6.74
CA ASN A 79 8.59 13.26 -6.29
C ASN A 79 8.87 12.84 -4.83
N GLY A 80 7.92 12.23 -4.15
CA GLY A 80 8.15 11.66 -2.82
C GLY A 80 9.08 10.46 -2.90
N ARG A 81 9.82 10.20 -1.82
CA ARG A 81 10.78 9.10 -1.75
C ARG A 81 10.49 8.23 -0.54
N LEU A 82 10.80 6.95 -0.68
CA LEU A 82 10.72 6.03 0.44
C LEU A 82 11.82 6.33 1.44
N GLY A 83 11.46 6.35 2.73
CA GLY A 83 12.45 6.33 3.79
C GLY A 83 13.02 4.93 3.94
N GLN A 84 14.13 4.81 4.66
CA GLN A 84 14.80 3.53 4.84
C GLN A 84 13.91 2.51 5.57
N GLU A 85 13.19 2.95 6.60
CA GLU A 85 12.27 2.06 7.32
C GLU A 85 11.16 1.52 6.44
N GLN A 86 10.64 2.36 5.53
CA GLN A 86 9.61 1.94 4.57
C GLN A 86 10.18 0.92 3.59
N LEU A 87 11.37 1.18 3.07
CA LEU A 87 12.01 0.27 2.13
C LEU A 87 12.31 -1.09 2.77
N ASP A 88 12.84 -1.07 3.99
CA ASP A 88 13.13 -2.30 4.74
C ASP A 88 11.86 -3.12 4.96
N THR A 89 10.77 -2.47 5.36
CA THR A 89 9.48 -3.14 5.58
C THR A 89 8.93 -3.73 4.29
N LEU A 90 8.98 -2.97 3.19
CA LEU A 90 8.51 -3.47 1.90
C LEU A 90 9.30 -4.69 1.44
N ASN A 91 10.62 -4.67 1.60
CA ASN A 91 11.46 -5.81 1.25
C ASN A 91 11.11 -7.04 2.10
N GLU A 92 10.92 -6.84 3.40
CA GLU A 92 10.57 -7.93 4.30
C GLU A 92 9.21 -8.55 3.96
N LEU A 93 8.23 -7.70 3.67
CA LEU A 93 6.89 -8.18 3.26
C LEU A 93 6.95 -8.91 1.91
N SER A 94 7.75 -8.39 0.98
CA SER A 94 7.93 -9.03 -0.32
C SER A 94 8.56 -10.42 -0.18
N GLU A 95 9.58 -10.53 0.67
CA GLU A 95 10.20 -11.82 0.96
C GLU A 95 9.22 -12.79 1.63
N GLY A 96 8.25 -12.25 2.37
CA GLY A 96 7.21 -13.03 3.03
C GLY A 96 6.10 -13.51 2.10
N GLY A 97 6.12 -13.12 0.83
CA GLY A 97 5.14 -13.61 -0.14
C GLY A 97 4.05 -12.64 -0.51
N TYR A 98 4.15 -11.37 -0.10
CA TYR A 98 3.19 -10.34 -0.48
C TYR A 98 3.71 -9.53 -1.66
N LEU A 99 2.80 -9.06 -2.51
CA LEU A 99 3.18 -8.07 -3.49
C LEU A 99 3.15 -6.70 -2.83
N CYS A 100 4.19 -5.90 -3.05
CA CYS A 100 4.30 -4.56 -2.50
C CYS A 100 4.44 -3.56 -3.63
N GLY A 101 3.61 -2.52 -3.62
CA GLY A 101 3.65 -1.47 -4.63
C GLY A 101 3.86 -0.11 -4.03
N VAL A 102 4.60 0.74 -4.73
CA VAL A 102 4.71 2.17 -4.41
C VAL A 102 4.01 2.91 -5.53
N CYS A 103 2.96 3.63 -5.18
CA CYS A 103 2.12 4.31 -6.17
C CYS A 103 2.12 5.81 -5.92
N TYR A 104 2.24 6.57 -6.99
CA TYR A 104 2.35 8.03 -6.93
C TYR A 104 1.06 8.73 -7.34
N SER A 105 0.04 7.95 -7.67
CA SER A 105 -1.27 8.49 -8.06
C SER A 105 -2.35 7.44 -7.87
N PHE A 106 -3.59 7.91 -7.84
CA PHE A 106 -4.76 7.04 -7.87
C PHE A 106 -4.73 6.11 -9.07
N ASP A 107 -4.40 6.63 -10.25
CA ASP A 107 -4.38 5.84 -11.48
C ASP A 107 -3.38 4.70 -11.41
N GLN A 108 -2.19 4.93 -10.87
CA GLN A 108 -1.19 3.88 -10.70
C GLN A 108 -1.68 2.81 -9.72
N ALA A 109 -2.26 3.22 -8.60
CA ALA A 109 -2.76 2.28 -7.60
C ALA A 109 -3.93 1.45 -8.14
N LYS A 110 -4.85 2.08 -8.87
CA LYS A 110 -5.98 1.41 -9.51
C LYS A 110 -5.49 0.35 -10.49
N LYS A 111 -4.56 0.72 -11.36
CA LYS A 111 -4.00 -0.21 -12.35
C LYS A 111 -3.35 -1.41 -11.66
N LEU A 112 -2.52 -1.17 -10.66
CA LEU A 112 -1.86 -2.23 -9.91
C LEU A 112 -2.88 -3.17 -9.26
N ILE A 113 -3.90 -2.63 -8.61
CA ILE A 113 -4.94 -3.43 -7.96
C ILE A 113 -5.68 -4.29 -8.98
N MET A 114 -6.10 -3.70 -10.10
CA MET A 114 -6.85 -4.44 -11.10
C MET A 114 -6.00 -5.52 -11.77
N ASP A 115 -4.75 -5.23 -12.09
CA ASP A 115 -3.82 -6.22 -12.63
C ASP A 115 -3.59 -7.35 -11.63
N TYR A 116 -3.47 -7.02 -10.35
CA TYR A 116 -3.33 -8.00 -9.28
C TYR A 116 -4.53 -8.93 -9.19
N LEU A 117 -5.74 -8.36 -9.17
CA LEU A 117 -6.97 -9.13 -9.04
C LEU A 117 -7.27 -9.99 -10.26
N ASN A 118 -6.86 -9.55 -11.45
CA ASN A 118 -7.13 -10.23 -12.71
C ASN A 118 -5.98 -11.14 -13.15
N SER A 119 -4.94 -11.30 -12.34
CA SER A 119 -3.74 -12.06 -12.67
C SER A 119 -3.07 -11.58 -13.97
N GLU A 120 -3.06 -10.26 -14.16
CA GLU A 120 -2.50 -9.61 -15.34
C GLU A 120 -1.17 -8.91 -15.06
N LEU A 121 -0.56 -9.16 -13.89
CA LEU A 121 0.74 -8.60 -13.58
C LEU A 121 1.80 -9.21 -14.49
N ASP A 122 2.60 -8.33 -15.09
CA ASP A 122 3.76 -8.75 -15.88
C ASP A 122 5.03 -8.49 -15.06
N LEU A 123 5.46 -9.49 -14.32
CA LEU A 123 6.62 -9.37 -13.43
C LEU A 123 7.95 -9.25 -14.19
N SER A 124 7.93 -9.44 -15.52
CA SER A 124 9.09 -9.18 -16.37
C SER A 124 9.14 -7.74 -16.88
N ASN A 125 8.03 -6.99 -16.72
CA ASN A 125 7.96 -5.60 -17.11
C ASN A 125 8.64 -4.74 -16.02
N PRO A 126 9.62 -3.88 -16.38
CA PRO A 126 10.26 -3.02 -15.39
C PRO A 126 9.30 -2.17 -14.56
N GLU A 127 8.19 -1.72 -15.13
CA GLU A 127 7.19 -0.94 -14.39
C GLU A 127 6.49 -1.78 -13.32
N ASP A 128 6.17 -3.04 -13.61
CA ASP A 128 5.55 -3.92 -12.63
C ASP A 128 6.57 -4.39 -11.61
N VAL A 129 7.81 -4.65 -12.04
CA VAL A 129 8.90 -5.09 -11.15
C VAL A 129 9.26 -4.01 -10.14
N GLN A 130 9.19 -2.73 -10.52
CA GLN A 130 9.50 -1.65 -9.57
C GLN A 130 8.55 -1.58 -8.40
N PHE A 131 7.38 -2.20 -8.50
CA PHE A 131 6.41 -2.28 -7.41
C PHE A 131 6.66 -3.44 -6.47
N ASN A 132 7.64 -4.28 -6.76
CA ASN A 132 7.98 -5.43 -5.93
C ASN A 132 9.46 -5.39 -5.56
N TYR A 133 9.76 -5.35 -4.29
CA TYR A 133 11.11 -5.19 -3.77
C TYR A 133 11.80 -6.52 -3.43
N LEU A 134 11.23 -7.64 -3.89
CA LEU A 134 11.75 -8.98 -3.60
C LEU A 134 13.20 -9.20 -3.99
N SER A 135 13.62 -8.60 -5.07
CA SER A 135 14.90 -8.95 -5.68
C SER A 135 15.91 -7.82 -5.66
N SER A 136 15.69 -6.86 -4.83
CA SER A 136 16.61 -5.72 -4.72
C SER A 136 17.99 -6.10 -4.23
#